data_91c6329cf8bdd5528050fbddb87ca962
#
_entry.id   91c6329cf8bdd5528050fbddb87ca962
#
_cell.length_a   1.000
_cell.length_b   1.000
_cell.length_c   1.000
_cell.angle_alpha   90.00
_cell.angle_beta   90.00
_cell.angle_gamma   90.00
#
_symmetry.space_group_name_H-M   'P 1'
#
loop_
_entity.id
_entity.type
_entity.pdbx_description
1 polymer ?
#
loop_
_entity_poly.entity_id
_entity_poly.type
_entity_poly.pdbx_seq_one_letter_code
_entity_poly.pdbx_strand_id
1 'polypeptide(L)'
;MNRVTVSPPWTLVSCQESDHESSWMWTHPCGAVLSVQSREGDVAELVAGITMPPGVDDTDVTVPGPTWTLDQPVPAIVWAAGASGIVVTRGACDDAALTVWRQDMGDCHPVDEGVSLLGAEVALSPGSARMALWRGHPAGAVVEALECFPSWLPCETIVDPPEEMMCRTPDAGILVDGIDQTSETIGPLPMGAHDLVIYESRGATRVMIGWSPHVASAVGARVDEIVSSFDPRTVSGPQTWLLMSAVGMRVAPFDALEMAAEGLENVLSRPFGKGDDHVAKLLTCCAAFRLGHRVGNPELRDEGLRRLWELPIDEPGTFMSRCIASAELAEPVSYTHLTLPTIYSV
;
A
#
# COMPACT_ATOMS: atom_id res chain seq x y z
N MET A 1 8.62 18.80 -12.15
CA MET A 1 10.02 18.32 -12.28
C MET A 1 10.34 17.55 -11.01
N ASN A 2 10.67 16.28 -11.11
CA ASN A 2 11.00 15.46 -9.94
C ASN A 2 12.34 15.97 -9.35
N ARG A 3 12.41 16.17 -8.08
CA ARG A 3 13.56 16.76 -7.41
C ARG A 3 14.33 15.71 -6.61
N VAL A 4 15.65 15.67 -6.77
CA VAL A 4 16.49 14.89 -5.86
C VAL A 4 16.92 15.78 -4.70
N THR A 5 16.68 15.32 -3.50
CA THR A 5 17.03 15.99 -2.24
C THR A 5 18.07 15.17 -1.48
N VAL A 6 18.87 15.85 -0.70
CA VAL A 6 19.88 15.25 0.18
C VAL A 6 19.77 15.87 1.56
N SER A 7 19.91 15.02 2.58
CA SER A 7 19.90 15.48 3.98
C SER A 7 21.29 16.01 4.37
N PRO A 8 21.38 16.99 5.29
CA PRO A 8 22.67 17.38 5.88
C PRO A 8 23.44 16.16 6.39
N PRO A 9 24.77 16.15 6.32
CA PRO A 9 25.67 17.31 6.09
C PRO A 9 26.16 17.47 4.63
N TRP A 10 25.46 16.95 3.63
CA TRP A 10 25.85 17.15 2.21
C TRP A 10 25.82 18.64 1.83
N THR A 11 26.84 19.10 1.10
CA THR A 11 26.95 20.49 0.61
C THR A 11 26.98 20.48 -0.92
N LEU A 12 26.07 21.22 -1.54
CA LEU A 12 26.01 21.37 -3.00
C LEU A 12 27.25 22.12 -3.51
N VAL A 13 27.95 21.52 -4.46
CA VAL A 13 29.16 22.07 -5.09
C VAL A 13 28.85 22.66 -6.46
N SER A 14 28.06 21.95 -7.26
CA SER A 14 27.67 22.40 -8.60
C SER A 14 26.27 21.93 -8.97
N CYS A 15 25.61 22.74 -9.79
CA CYS A 15 24.34 22.42 -10.41
C CYS A 15 24.40 22.96 -11.84
N GLN A 16 24.05 22.13 -12.80
CA GLN A 16 23.92 22.50 -14.21
C GLN A 16 22.56 22.00 -14.69
N GLU A 17 21.80 22.89 -15.31
CA GLU A 17 20.47 22.58 -15.82
C GLU A 17 20.37 23.07 -17.26
N SER A 18 19.84 22.23 -18.13
CA SER A 18 19.48 22.51 -19.51
C SER A 18 18.07 21.97 -19.79
N ASP A 19 17.56 22.20 -20.99
CA ASP A 19 16.20 21.78 -21.36
C ASP A 19 15.98 20.27 -21.27
N HIS A 20 17.04 19.46 -21.39
CA HIS A 20 16.95 18.00 -21.46
C HIS A 20 17.86 17.25 -20.49
N GLU A 21 18.73 17.95 -19.78
CA GLU A 21 19.69 17.33 -18.88
C GLU A 21 19.94 18.22 -17.66
N SER A 22 19.96 17.60 -16.49
CA SER A 22 20.31 18.27 -15.25
C SER A 22 21.33 17.44 -14.51
N SER A 23 22.32 18.10 -13.91
CA SER A 23 23.33 17.44 -13.10
C SER A 23 23.61 18.23 -11.83
N TRP A 24 23.77 17.49 -10.73
CA TRP A 24 24.07 18.04 -9.41
C TRP A 24 25.21 17.28 -8.80
N MET A 25 26.04 17.98 -8.04
CA MET A 25 27.16 17.40 -7.30
C MET A 25 27.19 17.97 -5.88
N TRP A 26 27.32 17.09 -4.92
CA TRP A 26 27.49 17.43 -3.50
C TRP A 26 28.75 16.78 -2.93
N THR A 27 29.29 17.38 -1.90
CA THR A 27 30.38 16.81 -1.09
C THR A 27 29.93 16.63 0.35
N HIS A 28 30.43 15.55 0.96
CA HIS A 28 30.22 15.25 2.37
C HIS A 28 31.51 15.59 3.16
N PRO A 29 31.43 15.99 4.45
CA PRO A 29 32.62 16.29 5.27
C PRO A 29 33.64 15.14 5.37
N CYS A 30 33.22 13.89 5.22
CA CYS A 30 34.13 12.73 5.17
C CYS A 30 34.88 12.58 3.84
N GLY A 31 34.66 13.47 2.87
CA GLY A 31 35.29 13.42 1.54
C GLY A 31 34.51 12.65 0.48
N ALA A 32 33.38 12.03 0.80
CA ALA A 32 32.51 11.39 -0.18
C ALA A 32 31.92 12.42 -1.16
N VAL A 33 31.73 12.02 -2.40
CA VAL A 33 31.13 12.82 -3.46
C VAL A 33 29.88 12.14 -3.99
N LEU A 34 28.75 12.85 -3.98
CA LEU A 34 27.51 12.42 -4.59
C LEU A 34 27.32 13.17 -5.91
N SER A 35 27.05 12.44 -6.98
CA SER A 35 26.63 12.97 -8.27
C SER A 35 25.26 12.45 -8.63
N VAL A 36 24.39 13.33 -9.15
CA VAL A 36 23.09 12.96 -9.70
C VAL A 36 22.97 13.56 -11.09
N GLN A 37 22.50 12.78 -12.04
CA GLN A 37 22.23 13.20 -13.41
C GLN A 37 20.81 12.76 -13.78
N SER A 38 20.06 13.66 -14.39
CA SER A 38 18.75 13.38 -14.97
C SER A 38 18.76 13.79 -16.43
N ARG A 39 18.28 12.91 -17.30
CA ARG A 39 18.15 13.17 -18.74
C ARG A 39 16.72 12.89 -19.17
N GLU A 40 16.14 13.81 -19.93
CA GLU A 40 14.85 13.67 -20.58
C GLU A 40 15.04 13.26 -22.05
N GLY A 41 14.18 12.35 -22.55
CA GLY A 41 14.21 11.83 -23.90
C GLY A 41 13.13 10.78 -24.12
N ASP A 42 13.20 10.03 -25.21
CA ASP A 42 12.27 8.88 -25.46
C ASP A 42 12.32 7.87 -24.30
N VAL A 43 13.49 7.72 -23.71
CA VAL A 43 13.73 7.05 -22.44
C VAL A 43 14.36 8.07 -21.51
N ALA A 44 13.66 8.42 -20.46
CA ALA A 44 14.21 9.28 -19.42
C ALA A 44 15.16 8.47 -18.53
N GLU A 45 16.24 9.10 -18.07
CA GLU A 45 17.21 8.44 -17.19
C GLU A 45 17.45 9.29 -15.93
N LEU A 46 17.57 8.62 -14.78
CA LEU A 46 18.02 9.20 -13.52
C LEU A 46 19.16 8.33 -12.98
N VAL A 47 20.34 8.90 -12.85
CA VAL A 47 21.54 8.24 -12.34
C VAL A 47 21.97 8.94 -11.07
N ALA A 48 22.15 8.20 -9.99
CA ALA A 48 22.76 8.70 -8.75
C ALA A 48 24.00 7.86 -8.41
N GLY A 49 25.10 8.51 -8.07
CA GLY A 49 26.34 7.84 -7.70
C GLY A 49 27.00 8.48 -6.49
N ILE A 50 27.38 7.67 -5.50
CA ILE A 50 28.23 8.12 -4.39
C ILE A 50 29.57 7.43 -4.51
N THR A 51 30.63 8.22 -4.45
CA THR A 51 32.03 7.74 -4.50
C THR A 51 32.79 8.19 -3.26
N MET A 52 33.63 7.31 -2.74
CA MET A 52 34.60 7.64 -1.70
C MET A 52 35.99 7.63 -2.32
N PRO A 53 36.70 8.77 -2.38
CA PRO A 53 38.06 8.82 -2.94
C PRO A 53 39.04 7.88 -2.17
N PRO A 54 40.02 7.31 -2.84
CA PRO A 54 41.10 6.60 -2.16
C PRO A 54 41.96 7.58 -1.34
N GLY A 55 42.46 7.15 -0.18
CA GLY A 55 43.41 7.93 0.66
C GLY A 55 42.75 8.87 1.68
N VAL A 56 41.45 8.84 1.84
CA VAL A 56 40.73 9.29 3.03
C VAL A 56 40.86 8.18 4.08
N ASP A 57 40.96 8.53 5.38
CA ASP A 57 41.18 7.58 6.48
C ASP A 57 40.67 6.16 6.21
N ASP A 58 41.47 5.12 6.50
CA ASP A 58 41.20 3.69 6.19
C ASP A 58 39.95 3.11 6.90
N THR A 59 39.01 3.95 7.25
CA THR A 59 37.77 3.56 7.96
C THR A 59 36.56 3.62 7.06
N ASP A 60 35.70 2.61 7.15
CA ASP A 60 34.40 2.63 6.54
C ASP A 60 33.54 3.76 7.15
N VAL A 61 32.84 4.47 6.31
CA VAL A 61 31.94 5.55 6.71
C VAL A 61 30.53 5.28 6.22
N THR A 62 29.56 5.76 6.98
CA THR A 62 28.14 5.72 6.57
C THR A 62 27.67 7.15 6.30
N VAL A 63 27.07 7.36 5.15
CA VAL A 63 26.54 8.67 4.73
C VAL A 63 25.05 8.56 4.38
N PRO A 64 24.26 9.63 4.55
CA PRO A 64 22.87 9.66 4.09
C PRO A 64 22.79 9.49 2.58
N GLY A 65 21.89 8.62 2.10
CA GLY A 65 21.62 8.46 0.68
C GLY A 65 20.74 9.58 0.12
N PRO A 66 20.76 9.79 -1.21
CA PRO A 66 19.89 10.75 -1.88
C PRO A 66 18.46 10.22 -1.96
N THR A 67 17.51 11.13 -1.82
CA THR A 67 16.07 10.85 -1.98
C THR A 67 15.56 11.49 -3.25
N TRP A 68 14.89 10.72 -4.06
CA TRP A 68 14.10 11.21 -5.17
C TRP A 68 12.72 11.61 -4.66
N THR A 69 12.51 12.91 -4.48
CA THR A 69 11.25 13.48 -4.00
C THR A 69 10.28 13.62 -5.17
N LEU A 70 9.10 13.09 -4.99
CA LEU A 70 8.02 13.16 -5.99
C LEU A 70 7.17 14.38 -5.69
N ASP A 71 7.21 15.38 -6.59
CA ASP A 71 6.44 16.62 -6.41
C ASP A 71 4.94 16.33 -6.35
N GLN A 72 4.30 16.69 -5.23
CA GLN A 72 2.84 16.69 -5.07
C GLN A 72 2.26 17.91 -5.85
N PRO A 73 1.09 17.83 -6.47
CA PRO A 73 -0.09 17.04 -6.08
C PRO A 73 -0.40 15.82 -6.96
N VAL A 74 0.50 15.39 -7.81
CA VAL A 74 0.20 14.30 -8.75
C VAL A 74 0.35 12.96 -8.03
N PRO A 75 -0.69 12.11 -7.98
CA PRO A 75 -0.57 10.81 -7.36
C PRO A 75 0.52 10.00 -8.06
N ALA A 76 1.53 9.62 -7.31
CA ALA A 76 2.55 8.68 -7.75
C ALA A 76 2.30 7.32 -7.11
N ILE A 77 2.56 6.26 -7.87
CA ILE A 77 2.62 4.91 -7.33
C ILE A 77 4.09 4.61 -7.11
N VAL A 78 4.45 4.22 -5.89
CA VAL A 78 5.82 3.88 -5.52
C VAL A 78 5.83 2.45 -5.00
N TRP A 79 6.67 1.62 -5.61
CA TRP A 79 7.05 0.33 -5.08
C TRP A 79 8.57 0.24 -5.12
N ALA A 80 9.20 0.05 -3.98
CA ALA A 80 10.65 0.03 -3.83
C ALA A 80 11.04 -1.03 -2.81
N ALA A 81 11.87 -1.99 -3.21
CA ALA A 81 12.15 -3.21 -2.46
C ALA A 81 13.61 -3.66 -2.61
N GLY A 82 14.57 -2.76 -2.43
CA GLY A 82 15.98 -3.06 -2.58
C GLY A 82 16.48 -2.97 -4.02
N ALA A 83 16.89 -4.07 -4.62
CA ALA A 83 17.40 -4.10 -6.00
C ALA A 83 16.31 -3.94 -7.08
N SER A 84 15.05 -3.85 -6.68
CA SER A 84 13.92 -3.65 -7.59
C SER A 84 13.05 -2.50 -7.13
N GLY A 85 12.71 -1.60 -8.05
CA GLY A 85 11.83 -0.46 -7.79
C GLY A 85 11.06 -0.03 -9.02
N ILE A 86 9.84 0.44 -8.79
CA ILE A 86 8.96 1.01 -9.81
C ILE A 86 8.33 2.27 -9.24
N VAL A 87 8.36 3.33 -10.03
CA VAL A 87 7.68 4.59 -9.75
C VAL A 87 6.82 4.97 -10.94
N VAL A 88 5.55 5.22 -10.72
CA VAL A 88 4.65 5.73 -11.76
C VAL A 88 4.34 7.18 -11.44
N THR A 89 4.69 8.07 -12.35
CA THR A 89 4.41 9.50 -12.23
C THR A 89 3.48 9.96 -13.34
N ARG A 90 2.70 11.00 -13.10
CA ARG A 90 1.90 11.70 -14.09
C ARG A 90 2.44 13.11 -14.24
N GLY A 91 2.44 13.65 -15.45
CA GLY A 91 2.77 15.06 -15.67
C GLY A 91 1.74 16.01 -15.00
N ALA A 92 2.12 17.28 -14.87
CA ALA A 92 1.32 18.28 -14.15
C ALA A 92 -0.01 18.68 -14.82
N CYS A 93 -0.28 18.24 -16.06
CA CYS A 93 -1.52 18.49 -16.79
C CYS A 93 -2.43 17.27 -16.74
N ASP A 94 -3.75 17.47 -16.73
CA ASP A 94 -4.75 16.40 -16.65
C ASP A 94 -4.65 15.36 -17.78
N ASP A 95 -4.21 15.78 -18.97
CA ASP A 95 -3.97 14.91 -20.14
C ASP A 95 -2.51 14.45 -20.26
N ALA A 96 -1.68 14.69 -19.24
CA ALA A 96 -0.27 14.31 -19.29
C ALA A 96 -0.11 12.79 -19.30
N ALA A 97 0.77 12.31 -20.20
CA ALA A 97 1.16 10.92 -20.24
C ALA A 97 1.74 10.46 -18.90
N LEU A 98 1.48 9.21 -18.56
CA LEU A 98 2.13 8.57 -17.44
C LEU A 98 3.58 8.27 -17.81
N THR A 99 4.48 8.32 -16.83
CA THR A 99 5.83 7.81 -16.96
C THR A 99 6.03 6.70 -15.94
N VAL A 100 6.39 5.53 -16.42
CA VAL A 100 6.77 4.39 -15.59
C VAL A 100 8.28 4.33 -15.50
N TRP A 101 8.79 4.54 -14.30
CA TRP A 101 10.20 4.44 -13.98
C TRP A 101 10.50 3.08 -13.40
N ARG A 102 11.50 2.42 -13.92
CA ARG A 102 12.02 1.14 -13.41
C ARG A 102 13.46 1.30 -12.95
N GLN A 103 13.76 0.75 -11.81
CA GLN A 103 15.13 0.63 -11.35
C GLN A 103 15.86 -0.48 -12.12
N ASP A 104 17.00 -0.15 -12.71
CA ASP A 104 17.87 -1.10 -13.38
C ASP A 104 19.09 -1.48 -12.52
N MET A 105 19.49 -0.60 -11.60
CA MET A 105 20.63 -0.80 -10.72
C MET A 105 20.47 -0.01 -9.42
N GLY A 106 21.01 -0.52 -8.33
CA GLY A 106 21.07 0.15 -7.03
C GLY A 106 20.24 -0.54 -5.98
N ASP A 107 20.02 0.17 -4.89
CA ASP A 107 19.27 -0.28 -3.72
C ASP A 107 18.27 0.83 -3.35
N CYS A 108 16.97 0.57 -3.45
CA CYS A 108 15.94 1.55 -3.23
C CYS A 108 14.96 1.13 -2.14
N HIS A 109 14.47 2.12 -1.41
CA HIS A 109 13.46 1.93 -0.37
C HIS A 109 12.41 3.05 -0.45
N PRO A 110 11.14 2.77 -0.13
CA PRO A 110 10.13 3.81 -0.05
C PRO A 110 10.44 4.73 1.14
N VAL A 111 10.21 6.01 0.95
CA VAL A 111 10.27 7.05 2.00
C VAL A 111 9.02 7.92 1.91
N ASP A 112 8.70 8.69 2.96
CA ASP A 112 7.43 9.44 3.07
C ASP A 112 7.11 10.31 1.86
N GLU A 113 8.13 10.89 1.21
CA GLU A 113 7.95 11.81 0.09
C GLU A 113 8.47 11.27 -1.26
N GLY A 114 8.80 9.96 -1.35
CA GLY A 114 9.35 9.40 -2.59
C GLY A 114 10.14 8.13 -2.43
N VAL A 115 11.35 8.10 -2.99
CA VAL A 115 12.21 6.92 -3.03
C VAL A 115 13.64 7.28 -2.64
N SER A 116 14.22 6.53 -1.71
CA SER A 116 15.67 6.54 -1.50
C SER A 116 16.36 5.83 -2.67
N LEU A 117 17.32 6.48 -3.32
CA LEU A 117 17.95 5.96 -4.55
C LEU A 117 19.09 4.96 -4.29
N LEU A 118 19.70 5.00 -3.11
CA LEU A 118 20.87 4.18 -2.74
C LEU A 118 20.75 3.60 -1.32
N GLY A 119 19.53 3.56 -0.77
CA GLY A 119 19.28 3.29 0.64
C GLY A 119 19.24 4.57 1.49
N ALA A 120 18.64 4.49 2.67
CA ALA A 120 18.59 5.63 3.61
C ALA A 120 20.00 6.01 4.11
N GLU A 121 20.82 4.99 4.32
CA GLU A 121 22.22 5.09 4.72
C GLU A 121 23.09 4.24 3.78
N VAL A 122 24.20 4.80 3.33
CA VAL A 122 25.12 4.18 2.38
C VAL A 122 26.46 3.97 3.06
N ALA A 123 26.84 2.71 3.23
CA ALA A 123 28.17 2.34 3.73
C ALA A 123 29.20 2.42 2.58
N LEU A 124 30.29 3.13 2.81
CA LEU A 124 31.38 3.37 1.86
C LEU A 124 32.71 3.04 2.48
N SER A 125 33.51 2.25 1.79
CA SER A 125 34.94 2.05 2.07
C SER A 125 35.78 2.98 1.19
N PRO A 126 37.00 3.34 1.58
CA PRO A 126 37.92 4.10 0.73
C PRO A 126 38.09 3.50 -0.66
N GLY A 127 37.91 4.32 -1.71
CA GLY A 127 37.99 3.87 -3.09
C GLY A 127 36.69 3.17 -3.61
N SER A 128 35.66 3.03 -2.79
CA SER A 128 34.40 2.41 -3.21
C SER A 128 33.44 3.39 -3.91
N ALA A 129 32.52 2.83 -4.69
CA ALA A 129 31.43 3.54 -5.30
C ALA A 129 30.11 2.77 -5.16
N ARG A 130 29.00 3.49 -5.05
CA ARG A 130 27.64 2.96 -5.15
C ARG A 130 26.90 3.73 -6.22
N MET A 131 26.06 3.04 -7.00
CA MET A 131 25.34 3.67 -8.10
C MET A 131 23.90 3.15 -8.15
N ALA A 132 22.97 4.03 -8.49
CA ALA A 132 21.60 3.72 -8.86
C ALA A 132 21.31 4.24 -10.27
N LEU A 133 20.57 3.46 -11.04
CA LEU A 133 20.09 3.82 -12.38
C LEU A 133 18.61 3.51 -12.47
N TRP A 134 17.85 4.51 -12.86
CA TRP A 134 16.43 4.41 -13.16
C TRP A 134 16.16 4.82 -14.60
N ARG A 135 15.25 4.10 -15.26
CA ARG A 135 14.80 4.44 -16.62
C ARG A 135 13.29 4.65 -16.64
N GLY A 136 12.89 5.78 -17.20
CA GLY A 136 11.51 6.19 -17.35
C GLY A 136 11.02 6.01 -18.78
N HIS A 137 9.90 5.35 -18.95
CA HIS A 137 9.25 5.14 -20.23
C HIS A 137 7.84 5.75 -20.21
N PRO A 138 7.39 6.43 -21.28
CA PRO A 138 6.01 6.87 -21.38
C PRO A 138 5.07 5.65 -21.39
N ALA A 139 3.93 5.77 -20.72
CA ALA A 139 2.91 4.75 -20.65
C ALA A 139 1.53 5.34 -20.91
N GLY A 140 0.67 4.60 -21.59
CA GLY A 140 -0.71 4.99 -21.88
C GLY A 140 -1.66 4.71 -20.71
N ALA A 141 -1.31 3.73 -19.86
CA ALA A 141 -2.13 3.33 -18.72
C ALA A 141 -1.28 2.79 -17.57
N VAL A 142 -1.81 2.89 -16.34
CA VAL A 142 -1.14 2.37 -15.13
C VAL A 142 -0.89 0.86 -15.21
N VAL A 143 -1.75 0.12 -15.91
CA VAL A 143 -1.58 -1.33 -16.06
C VAL A 143 -0.25 -1.71 -16.73
N GLU A 144 0.32 -0.86 -17.57
CA GLU A 144 1.63 -1.08 -18.20
C GLU A 144 2.77 -1.10 -17.17
N ALA A 145 2.57 -0.47 -16.00
CA ALA A 145 3.53 -0.57 -14.90
C ALA A 145 3.63 -2.02 -14.36
N LEU A 146 2.57 -2.81 -14.46
CA LEU A 146 2.59 -4.19 -13.99
C LEU A 146 3.58 -5.06 -14.78
N GLU A 147 3.82 -4.74 -16.04
CA GLU A 147 4.80 -5.43 -16.89
C GLU A 147 6.26 -5.16 -16.46
N CYS A 148 6.46 -4.09 -15.68
CA CYS A 148 7.78 -3.72 -15.16
C CYS A 148 8.14 -4.45 -13.87
N PHE A 149 7.17 -5.08 -13.19
CA PHE A 149 7.45 -5.85 -11.98
C PHE A 149 8.30 -7.09 -12.30
N PRO A 150 9.16 -7.51 -11.36
CA PRO A 150 9.92 -8.74 -11.52
C PRO A 150 8.99 -9.93 -11.79
N SER A 151 9.33 -10.77 -12.76
CA SER A 151 8.49 -11.91 -13.15
C SER A 151 8.32 -12.98 -12.07
N TRP A 152 9.20 -12.96 -11.07
CA TRP A 152 9.14 -13.83 -9.90
C TRP A 152 8.25 -13.27 -8.78
N LEU A 153 7.88 -11.99 -8.83
CA LEU A 153 7.02 -11.40 -7.80
C LEU A 153 5.65 -12.08 -7.86
N PRO A 154 5.19 -12.72 -6.78
CA PRO A 154 3.89 -13.37 -6.79
C PRO A 154 2.78 -12.33 -6.95
N CYS A 155 1.77 -12.67 -7.75
CA CYS A 155 0.58 -11.83 -7.93
C CYS A 155 -0.19 -11.67 -6.60
N GLU A 156 -0.10 -12.67 -5.73
CA GLU A 156 -0.69 -12.68 -4.40
C GLU A 156 0.43 -12.84 -3.37
N THR A 157 0.58 -11.84 -2.51
CA THR A 157 1.53 -11.87 -1.40
C THR A 157 0.93 -12.43 -0.12
N ILE A 158 -0.37 -12.72 -0.13
CA ILE A 158 -1.10 -13.39 0.96
C ILE A 158 -1.62 -14.72 0.43
N VAL A 159 -1.25 -15.81 1.07
CA VAL A 159 -1.56 -17.19 0.68
C VAL A 159 -2.47 -17.83 1.72
N ASP A 160 -3.49 -18.54 1.26
CA ASP A 160 -4.43 -19.26 2.14
C ASP A 160 -3.81 -20.59 2.58
N PRO A 161 -3.65 -20.86 3.89
CA PRO A 161 -3.16 -22.17 4.33
C PRO A 161 -4.14 -23.31 3.94
N PRO A 162 -3.68 -24.48 3.49
CA PRO A 162 -2.30 -24.96 3.43
C PRO A 162 -1.60 -24.76 2.08
N GLU A 163 -2.00 -23.77 1.29
CA GLU A 163 -1.46 -23.56 -0.05
C GLU A 163 0.02 -23.19 -0.04
N GLU A 164 0.69 -23.43 -1.17
CA GLU A 164 2.08 -23.09 -1.40
C GLU A 164 2.14 -21.92 -2.39
N MET A 165 3.14 -21.05 -2.23
CA MET A 165 3.38 -19.95 -3.13
C MET A 165 4.48 -20.31 -4.14
N MET A 166 4.23 -20.07 -5.43
CA MET A 166 5.27 -20.22 -6.46
C MET A 166 6.07 -18.90 -6.59
N CYS A 167 7.38 -19.03 -6.45
CA CYS A 167 8.35 -17.96 -6.68
C CYS A 167 9.33 -18.43 -7.77
N ARG A 168 9.03 -18.16 -9.04
CA ARG A 168 9.85 -18.60 -10.17
C ARG A 168 11.01 -17.65 -10.38
N THR A 169 12.16 -18.02 -9.87
CA THR A 169 13.40 -17.27 -10.01
C THR A 169 14.43 -18.08 -10.76
N PRO A 170 14.58 -17.92 -12.07
CA PRO A 170 15.72 -18.54 -12.74
C PRO A 170 17.02 -17.91 -12.22
N ASP A 171 17.93 -18.73 -11.75
CA ASP A 171 19.27 -18.36 -11.31
C ASP A 171 19.38 -17.39 -10.08
N ALA A 172 18.34 -17.31 -9.25
CA ALA A 172 18.35 -16.51 -8.04
C ALA A 172 18.34 -17.36 -6.77
N GLY A 173 18.96 -16.85 -5.69
CA GLY A 173 18.83 -17.41 -4.35
C GLY A 173 17.56 -16.88 -3.67
N ILE A 174 16.84 -17.75 -2.96
CA ILE A 174 15.63 -17.43 -2.22
C ILE A 174 15.87 -17.65 -0.73
N LEU A 175 15.63 -16.63 0.09
CA LEU A 175 15.56 -16.78 1.54
C LEU A 175 14.16 -16.46 2.03
N VAL A 176 13.67 -17.26 2.98
CA VAL A 176 12.44 -16.96 3.73
C VAL A 176 12.79 -16.94 5.21
N ASP A 177 12.56 -15.83 5.87
CA ASP A 177 12.95 -15.59 7.27
C ASP A 177 14.44 -15.90 7.54
N GLY A 178 15.30 -15.60 6.56
CA GLY A 178 16.73 -15.87 6.61
C GLY A 178 17.13 -17.34 6.36
N ILE A 179 16.18 -18.21 6.02
CA ILE A 179 16.42 -19.62 5.71
C ILE A 179 16.42 -19.82 4.19
N ASP A 180 17.49 -20.44 3.69
CA ASP A 180 17.69 -20.70 2.27
C ASP A 180 16.66 -21.71 1.75
N GLN A 181 15.99 -21.37 0.65
CA GLN A 181 15.01 -22.20 -0.02
C GLN A 181 15.63 -22.83 -1.28
N THR A 182 15.58 -24.14 -1.37
CA THR A 182 16.12 -24.89 -2.52
C THR A 182 15.07 -25.13 -3.60
N SER A 183 13.81 -24.75 -3.34
CA SER A 183 12.65 -24.94 -4.23
C SER A 183 12.10 -23.60 -4.69
N GLU A 184 11.59 -23.57 -5.92
CA GLU A 184 10.78 -22.44 -6.41
C GLU A 184 9.38 -22.36 -5.75
N THR A 185 9.03 -23.38 -4.96
CA THR A 185 7.79 -23.43 -4.19
C THR A 185 8.09 -23.16 -2.73
N ILE A 186 7.42 -22.18 -2.15
CA ILE A 186 7.55 -21.75 -0.77
C ILE A 186 6.30 -22.17 0.01
N GLY A 187 6.52 -22.80 1.16
CA GLY A 187 5.46 -23.15 2.08
C GLY A 187 5.01 -24.61 2.04
N PRO A 188 3.92 -24.94 2.76
CA PRO A 188 3.16 -24.01 3.61
C PRO A 188 3.97 -23.51 4.81
N LEU A 189 3.81 -22.24 5.13
CA LEU A 189 4.45 -21.59 6.30
C LEU A 189 3.45 -21.42 7.46
N PRO A 190 3.92 -21.20 8.69
CA PRO A 190 3.07 -20.79 9.79
C PRO A 190 2.25 -19.54 9.45
N MET A 191 1.06 -19.39 10.06
CA MET A 191 0.27 -18.16 9.88
C MET A 191 1.04 -16.95 10.39
N GLY A 192 1.07 -15.91 9.57
CA GLY A 192 1.78 -14.66 9.87
C GLY A 192 2.45 -14.05 8.64
N ALA A 193 3.22 -13.01 8.90
CA ALA A 193 4.03 -12.34 7.90
C ALA A 193 5.46 -12.93 7.90
N HIS A 194 6.01 -13.11 6.72
CA HIS A 194 7.33 -13.70 6.49
C HIS A 194 8.15 -12.79 5.58
N ASP A 195 9.46 -12.72 5.81
CA ASP A 195 10.39 -11.93 5.02
C ASP A 195 10.93 -12.77 3.86
N LEU A 196 10.52 -12.46 2.63
CA LEU A 196 11.04 -13.07 1.42
C LEU A 196 12.16 -12.21 0.84
N VAL A 197 13.34 -12.75 0.70
CA VAL A 197 14.50 -12.08 0.07
C VAL A 197 14.94 -12.87 -1.16
N ILE A 198 14.95 -12.20 -2.31
CA ILE A 198 15.42 -12.75 -3.58
C ILE A 198 16.75 -12.12 -3.94
N TYR A 199 17.77 -12.93 -4.11
CA TYR A 199 19.10 -12.51 -4.53
C TYR A 199 19.30 -12.73 -6.02
N GLU A 200 19.47 -11.65 -6.75
CA GLU A 200 19.81 -11.63 -8.17
C GLU A 200 21.19 -11.00 -8.37
N SER A 201 21.71 -11.04 -9.60
CA SER A 201 22.99 -10.41 -9.95
C SER A 201 23.00 -8.88 -9.69
N ARG A 202 21.85 -8.25 -9.67
CA ARG A 202 21.67 -6.80 -9.41
C ARG A 202 21.63 -6.45 -7.92
N GLY A 203 21.44 -7.44 -7.05
CA GLY A 203 21.32 -7.25 -5.60
C GLY A 203 20.16 -8.04 -5.00
N ALA A 204 19.78 -7.68 -3.78
CA ALA A 204 18.71 -8.32 -3.03
C ALA A 204 17.41 -7.51 -3.12
N THR A 205 16.31 -8.17 -3.47
CA THR A 205 14.95 -7.62 -3.37
C THR A 205 14.24 -8.25 -2.19
N ARG A 206 13.65 -7.43 -1.31
CA ARG A 206 12.96 -7.89 -0.10
C ARG A 206 11.49 -7.56 -0.17
N VAL A 207 10.63 -8.57 0.04
CA VAL A 207 9.18 -8.45 0.00
C VAL A 207 8.58 -9.15 1.22
N MET A 208 7.57 -8.56 1.83
CA MET A 208 6.77 -9.24 2.85
C MET A 208 5.73 -10.12 2.18
N ILE A 209 5.68 -11.38 2.58
CA ILE A 209 4.65 -12.34 2.19
C ILE A 209 3.92 -12.82 3.43
N GLY A 210 2.69 -13.31 3.28
CA GLY A 210 1.88 -13.73 4.42
C GLY A 210 1.14 -15.03 4.18
N TRP A 211 1.06 -15.86 5.21
CA TRP A 211 0.09 -16.95 5.27
C TRP A 211 -1.05 -16.54 6.19
N SER A 212 -2.22 -16.38 5.63
CA SER A 212 -3.42 -15.95 6.35
C SER A 212 -4.65 -16.54 5.65
N PRO A 213 -5.69 -16.94 6.38
CA PRO A 213 -6.93 -17.33 5.76
C PRO A 213 -7.41 -16.25 4.79
N HIS A 214 -7.87 -16.65 3.62
CA HIS A 214 -8.47 -15.71 2.67
C HIS A 214 -9.59 -14.93 3.37
N VAL A 215 -9.71 -13.63 3.08
CA VAL A 215 -10.68 -12.75 3.77
C VAL A 215 -12.09 -13.35 3.76
N ALA A 216 -12.51 -13.93 2.63
CA ALA A 216 -13.83 -14.58 2.54
C ALA A 216 -13.95 -15.79 3.48
N SER A 217 -12.90 -16.61 3.59
CA SER A 217 -12.87 -17.77 4.50
C SER A 217 -12.88 -17.33 5.97
N ALA A 218 -12.08 -16.32 6.31
CA ALA A 218 -12.06 -15.77 7.67
C ALA A 218 -13.40 -15.12 8.06
N VAL A 219 -14.00 -14.35 7.13
CA VAL A 219 -15.33 -13.76 7.31
C VAL A 219 -16.39 -14.86 7.46
N GLY A 220 -16.36 -15.90 6.60
CA GLY A 220 -17.28 -17.04 6.67
C GLY A 220 -17.22 -17.75 8.03
N ALA A 221 -16.02 -18.10 8.48
CA ALA A 221 -15.85 -18.75 9.79
C ALA A 221 -16.37 -17.89 10.95
N ARG A 222 -16.14 -16.58 10.91
CA ARG A 222 -16.67 -15.66 11.93
C ARG A 222 -18.19 -15.50 11.86
N VAL A 223 -18.74 -15.51 10.66
CA VAL A 223 -20.19 -15.49 10.44
C VAL A 223 -20.83 -16.75 11.01
N ASP A 224 -20.29 -17.93 10.73
CA ASP A 224 -20.79 -19.20 11.26
C ASP A 224 -20.80 -19.20 12.80
N GLU A 225 -19.77 -18.66 13.43
CA GLU A 225 -19.72 -18.49 14.88
C GLU A 225 -20.83 -17.57 15.39
N ILE A 226 -21.05 -16.41 14.73
CA ILE A 226 -22.10 -15.46 15.11
C ILE A 226 -23.48 -16.09 14.91
N VAL A 227 -23.72 -16.71 13.75
CA VAL A 227 -25.02 -17.34 13.41
C VAL A 227 -25.34 -18.47 14.38
N SER A 228 -24.37 -19.32 14.71
CA SER A 228 -24.57 -20.44 15.61
C SER A 228 -24.86 -20.04 17.07
N SER A 229 -24.40 -18.86 17.47
CA SER A 229 -24.59 -18.31 18.84
C SER A 229 -25.49 -17.06 18.85
N PHE A 230 -26.25 -16.83 17.79
CA PHE A 230 -26.99 -15.57 17.63
C PHE A 230 -28.04 -15.38 18.73
N ASP A 231 -27.91 -14.26 19.42
CA ASP A 231 -28.94 -13.73 20.34
C ASP A 231 -29.10 -12.23 20.04
N PRO A 232 -30.25 -11.77 19.53
CA PRO A 232 -30.47 -10.39 19.19
C PRO A 232 -30.31 -9.41 20.36
N ARG A 233 -30.33 -9.90 21.60
CA ARG A 233 -30.15 -9.07 22.80
C ARG A 233 -28.71 -8.81 23.16
N THR A 234 -27.79 -9.67 22.70
CA THR A 234 -26.37 -9.60 23.03
C THR A 234 -25.46 -9.32 21.86
N VAL A 235 -25.96 -9.46 20.62
CA VAL A 235 -25.21 -9.16 19.40
C VAL A 235 -24.78 -7.69 19.39
N SER A 236 -23.57 -7.43 18.95
CA SER A 236 -23.01 -6.08 18.85
C SER A 236 -23.20 -5.46 17.47
N GLY A 237 -23.14 -4.13 17.37
CA GLY A 237 -23.19 -3.41 16.09
C GLY A 237 -22.12 -3.87 15.08
N PRO A 238 -20.85 -4.05 15.43
CA PRO A 238 -19.85 -4.63 14.55
C PRO A 238 -20.17 -6.05 14.04
N GLN A 239 -20.80 -6.91 14.87
CA GLN A 239 -21.26 -8.23 14.42
C GLN A 239 -22.37 -8.13 13.40
N THR A 240 -23.33 -7.23 13.59
CA THR A 240 -24.42 -6.99 12.62
C THR A 240 -23.89 -6.40 11.31
N TRP A 241 -22.90 -5.52 11.38
CA TRP A 241 -22.19 -5.03 10.19
C TRP A 241 -21.50 -6.18 9.43
N LEU A 242 -20.85 -7.11 10.15
CA LEU A 242 -20.18 -8.26 9.55
C LEU A 242 -21.19 -9.20 8.86
N LEU A 243 -22.31 -9.52 9.49
CA LEU A 243 -23.38 -10.33 8.90
C LEU A 243 -23.89 -9.71 7.59
N MET A 244 -24.21 -8.43 7.60
CA MET A 244 -24.65 -7.70 6.40
C MET A 244 -23.60 -7.72 5.29
N SER A 245 -22.33 -7.48 5.64
CA SER A 245 -21.21 -7.46 4.69
C SER A 245 -20.96 -8.83 4.09
N ALA A 246 -21.03 -9.90 4.89
CA ALA A 246 -20.85 -11.28 4.47
C ALA A 246 -21.89 -11.74 3.44
N VAL A 247 -23.13 -11.28 3.56
CA VAL A 247 -24.15 -11.53 2.53
C VAL A 247 -23.78 -10.81 1.22
N GLY A 248 -23.27 -9.58 1.31
CA GLY A 248 -22.75 -8.87 0.14
C GLY A 248 -21.58 -9.57 -0.55
N MET A 249 -20.71 -10.20 0.23
CA MET A 249 -19.57 -11.00 -0.24
C MET A 249 -19.97 -12.41 -0.69
N ARG A 250 -21.23 -12.81 -0.54
CA ARG A 250 -21.75 -14.16 -0.83
C ARG A 250 -21.14 -15.28 0.03
N VAL A 251 -20.64 -14.95 1.21
CA VAL A 251 -20.09 -15.92 2.20
C VAL A 251 -21.06 -16.19 3.33
N ALA A 252 -22.22 -15.55 3.35
CA ALA A 252 -23.33 -15.83 4.27
C ALA A 252 -24.67 -15.96 3.52
N PRO A 253 -25.62 -16.76 4.05
CA PRO A 253 -26.94 -16.89 3.47
C PRO A 253 -27.76 -15.60 3.67
N PHE A 254 -28.79 -15.42 2.84
CA PHE A 254 -29.56 -14.17 2.83
C PHE A 254 -30.35 -13.91 4.12
N ASP A 255 -30.73 -14.94 4.85
CA ASP A 255 -31.40 -14.86 6.15
C ASP A 255 -30.53 -14.19 7.23
N ALA A 256 -29.21 -14.17 7.07
CA ALA A 256 -28.32 -13.39 7.91
C ALA A 256 -28.63 -11.88 7.91
N LEU A 257 -29.32 -11.35 6.87
CA LEU A 257 -29.81 -9.97 6.86
C LEU A 257 -30.96 -9.75 7.85
N GLU A 258 -31.86 -10.72 7.99
CA GLU A 258 -32.96 -10.65 8.96
C GLU A 258 -32.39 -10.69 10.39
N MET A 259 -31.43 -11.55 10.65
CA MET A 259 -30.70 -11.60 11.92
C MET A 259 -30.00 -10.27 12.22
N ALA A 260 -29.33 -9.70 11.22
CA ALA A 260 -28.66 -8.40 11.37
C ALA A 260 -29.67 -7.28 11.68
N ALA A 261 -30.84 -7.27 11.04
CA ALA A 261 -31.89 -6.27 11.27
C ALA A 261 -32.44 -6.37 12.71
N GLU A 262 -32.79 -7.57 13.16
CA GLU A 262 -33.27 -7.81 14.53
C GLU A 262 -32.22 -7.40 15.58
N GLY A 263 -30.93 -7.73 15.33
CA GLY A 263 -29.84 -7.33 16.19
C GLY A 263 -29.67 -5.81 16.27
N LEU A 264 -29.74 -5.12 15.13
CA LEU A 264 -29.61 -3.67 15.06
C LEU A 264 -30.77 -2.93 15.75
N GLU A 265 -32.00 -3.39 15.62
CA GLU A 265 -33.15 -2.82 16.35
C GLU A 265 -32.90 -2.86 17.87
N ASN A 266 -32.38 -3.97 18.38
CA ASN A 266 -32.03 -4.07 19.80
C ASN A 266 -30.85 -3.18 20.20
N VAL A 267 -29.78 -3.12 19.40
CA VAL A 267 -28.63 -2.24 19.67
C VAL A 267 -29.04 -0.78 19.67
N LEU A 268 -29.86 -0.36 18.72
CA LEU A 268 -30.34 1.01 18.58
C LEU A 268 -31.48 1.39 19.53
N SER A 269 -32.08 0.41 20.21
CA SER A 269 -33.07 0.73 21.25
C SER A 269 -32.44 1.42 22.47
N ARG A 270 -31.10 1.45 22.57
CA ARG A 270 -30.35 2.04 23.68
C ARG A 270 -29.44 3.17 23.16
N PRO A 271 -29.23 4.24 23.94
CA PRO A 271 -28.22 5.24 23.58
C PRO A 271 -26.81 4.61 23.63
N PHE A 272 -25.93 5.12 22.78
CA PHE A 272 -24.50 4.74 22.88
C PHE A 272 -23.92 5.21 24.21
N GLY A 273 -23.17 4.33 24.85
CA GLY A 273 -22.43 4.64 26.07
C GLY A 273 -21.28 5.63 25.81
N LYS A 274 -20.92 6.41 26.83
CA LYS A 274 -19.77 7.34 26.73
C LYS A 274 -18.42 6.62 26.54
N GLY A 275 -18.34 5.37 26.97
CA GLY A 275 -17.14 4.53 26.86
C GLY A 275 -17.13 3.58 25.66
N ASP A 276 -18.20 3.58 24.83
CA ASP A 276 -18.25 2.71 23.67
C ASP A 276 -17.25 3.18 22.62
N ASP A 277 -16.58 2.22 22.00
CA ASP A 277 -15.62 2.46 20.93
C ASP A 277 -16.25 3.21 19.76
N HIS A 278 -15.55 4.23 19.27
CA HIS A 278 -16.03 5.07 18.17
C HIS A 278 -16.27 4.27 16.89
N VAL A 279 -15.36 3.34 16.55
CA VAL A 279 -15.49 2.49 15.35
C VAL A 279 -16.71 1.60 15.46
N ALA A 280 -16.98 1.03 16.64
CA ALA A 280 -18.18 0.24 16.88
C ALA A 280 -19.46 1.05 16.69
N LYS A 281 -19.52 2.29 17.19
CA LYS A 281 -20.64 3.21 16.97
C LYS A 281 -20.82 3.51 15.49
N LEU A 282 -19.73 3.84 14.79
CA LEU A 282 -19.74 4.16 13.36
C LEU A 282 -20.25 2.98 12.53
N LEU A 283 -19.73 1.78 12.75
CA LEU A 283 -20.16 0.56 12.07
C LEU A 283 -21.65 0.25 12.33
N THR A 284 -22.11 0.45 13.57
CA THR A 284 -23.53 0.29 13.91
C THR A 284 -24.42 1.26 13.12
N CYS A 285 -24.09 2.53 13.08
CA CYS A 285 -24.82 3.54 12.33
C CYS A 285 -24.88 3.22 10.82
N CYS A 286 -23.73 2.88 10.25
CA CYS A 286 -23.63 2.53 8.83
C CYS A 286 -24.39 1.23 8.50
N ALA A 287 -24.34 0.23 9.40
CA ALA A 287 -25.12 -1.00 9.24
C ALA A 287 -26.62 -0.71 9.24
N ALA A 288 -27.10 0.06 10.20
CA ALA A 288 -28.52 0.40 10.32
C ALA A 288 -29.03 1.20 9.10
N PHE A 289 -28.30 2.20 8.66
CA PHE A 289 -28.63 2.97 7.48
C PHE A 289 -28.73 2.09 6.22
N ARG A 290 -27.69 1.32 5.94
CA ARG A 290 -27.62 0.49 4.72
C ARG A 290 -28.61 -0.67 4.75
N LEU A 291 -28.72 -1.33 5.89
CA LEU A 291 -29.65 -2.45 6.02
C LEU A 291 -31.08 -1.97 5.95
N GLY A 292 -31.46 -0.89 6.68
CA GLY A 292 -32.77 -0.30 6.62
C GLY A 292 -33.18 0.12 5.21
N HIS A 293 -32.23 0.69 4.44
CA HIS A 293 -32.46 0.98 3.03
C HIS A 293 -32.70 -0.29 2.20
N ARG A 294 -31.89 -1.32 2.40
CA ARG A 294 -31.91 -2.58 1.63
C ARG A 294 -33.15 -3.44 1.88
N VAL A 295 -33.61 -3.51 3.14
CA VAL A 295 -34.79 -4.29 3.52
C VAL A 295 -36.08 -3.48 3.51
N GLY A 296 -36.04 -2.20 3.13
CA GLY A 296 -37.20 -1.31 3.09
C GLY A 296 -37.73 -0.97 4.49
N ASN A 297 -36.88 -0.90 5.51
CA ASN A 297 -37.23 -0.48 6.86
C ASN A 297 -36.77 1.00 7.07
N PRO A 298 -37.70 1.98 6.88
CA PRO A 298 -37.35 3.40 6.98
C PRO A 298 -36.98 3.81 8.43
N GLU A 299 -37.55 3.17 9.44
CA GLU A 299 -37.31 3.52 10.84
C GLU A 299 -35.84 3.17 11.20
N LEU A 300 -35.40 2.00 10.81
CA LEU A 300 -34.00 1.56 11.02
C LEU A 300 -33.01 2.45 10.26
N ARG A 301 -33.35 2.78 8.99
CA ARG A 301 -32.52 3.66 8.15
C ARG A 301 -32.36 5.05 8.78
N ASP A 302 -33.48 5.66 9.13
CA ASP A 302 -33.50 7.05 9.61
C ASP A 302 -32.87 7.16 11.00
N GLU A 303 -33.01 6.17 11.87
CA GLU A 303 -32.31 6.11 13.15
C GLU A 303 -30.79 5.95 12.95
N GLY A 304 -30.37 5.08 12.03
CA GLY A 304 -28.93 4.95 11.66
C GLY A 304 -28.34 6.26 11.18
N LEU A 305 -29.03 6.97 10.30
CA LEU A 305 -28.62 8.30 9.83
C LEU A 305 -28.57 9.32 10.97
N ARG A 306 -29.62 9.43 11.75
CA ARG A 306 -29.69 10.38 12.87
C ARG A 306 -28.47 10.21 13.80
N ARG A 307 -28.15 8.99 14.18
CA ARG A 307 -26.97 8.70 15.04
C ARG A 307 -25.65 8.94 14.34
N LEU A 308 -25.54 8.65 13.05
CA LEU A 308 -24.33 8.95 12.27
C LEU A 308 -24.03 10.46 12.29
N TRP A 309 -25.07 11.31 12.23
CA TRP A 309 -24.92 12.76 12.30
C TRP A 309 -24.62 13.28 13.72
N GLU A 310 -24.83 12.49 14.75
CA GLU A 310 -24.47 12.82 16.14
C GLU A 310 -23.00 12.46 16.47
N LEU A 311 -22.36 11.60 15.68
CA LEU A 311 -20.95 11.26 15.92
C LEU A 311 -20.03 12.46 15.63
N PRO A 312 -18.93 12.66 16.37
CA PRO A 312 -17.97 13.73 16.09
C PRO A 312 -17.38 13.64 14.68
N ILE A 313 -17.34 14.74 13.95
CA ILE A 313 -16.90 14.75 12.54
C ILE A 313 -15.38 14.62 12.39
N ASP A 314 -14.64 15.01 13.41
CA ASP A 314 -13.19 14.93 13.53
C ASP A 314 -12.67 13.53 13.85
N GLU A 315 -13.56 12.63 14.25
CA GLU A 315 -13.20 11.25 14.48
C GLU A 315 -13.02 10.45 13.17
N PRO A 316 -12.06 9.50 13.12
CA PRO A 316 -11.73 8.75 11.92
C PRO A 316 -12.94 8.07 11.27
N GLY A 317 -13.09 8.24 9.97
CA GLY A 317 -14.12 7.60 9.16
C GLY A 317 -15.49 8.28 9.19
N THR A 318 -15.80 9.15 10.18
CA THR A 318 -17.13 9.78 10.30
C THR A 318 -17.45 10.69 9.12
N PHE A 319 -16.52 11.55 8.72
CA PHE A 319 -16.70 12.45 7.58
C PHE A 319 -17.01 11.65 6.29
N MET A 320 -16.16 10.65 5.99
CA MET A 320 -16.35 9.82 4.79
C MET A 320 -17.67 9.07 4.82
N SER A 321 -18.05 8.50 5.96
CA SER A 321 -19.32 7.79 6.11
C SER A 321 -20.53 8.69 5.89
N ARG A 322 -20.50 9.94 6.34
CA ARG A 322 -21.54 10.94 6.06
C ARG A 322 -21.59 11.31 4.58
N CYS A 323 -20.44 11.47 3.91
CA CYS A 323 -20.38 11.73 2.48
C CYS A 323 -21.04 10.58 1.68
N ILE A 324 -20.68 9.33 2.02
CA ILE A 324 -21.25 8.14 1.37
C ILE A 324 -22.76 8.07 1.60
N ALA A 325 -23.23 8.25 2.84
CA ALA A 325 -24.66 8.23 3.15
C ALA A 325 -25.42 9.33 2.42
N SER A 326 -24.86 10.54 2.30
CA SER A 326 -25.44 11.64 1.55
C SER A 326 -25.55 11.33 0.06
N ALA A 327 -24.53 10.70 -0.52
CA ALA A 327 -24.53 10.29 -1.92
C ALA A 327 -25.57 9.19 -2.18
N GLU A 328 -25.63 8.17 -1.32
CA GLU A 328 -26.63 7.09 -1.42
C GLU A 328 -28.08 7.60 -1.31
N LEU A 329 -28.32 8.66 -0.54
CA LEU A 329 -29.65 9.30 -0.46
C LEU A 329 -30.00 10.18 -1.66
N ALA A 330 -29.00 10.76 -2.33
CA ALA A 330 -29.19 11.64 -3.47
C ALA A 330 -29.45 10.89 -4.78
N GLU A 331 -29.06 9.62 -4.87
CA GLU A 331 -29.30 8.80 -6.05
C GLU A 331 -30.73 8.24 -6.03
N PRO A 332 -31.58 8.53 -7.07
CA PRO A 332 -32.84 7.84 -7.22
C PRO A 332 -32.60 6.36 -7.49
N VAL A 333 -33.10 5.53 -6.61
CA VAL A 333 -32.84 4.08 -6.51
C VAL A 333 -32.95 3.35 -7.84
N SER A 334 -31.81 2.98 -8.42
CA SER A 334 -31.70 1.96 -9.45
C SER A 334 -30.56 1.01 -9.08
N TYR A 335 -30.71 0.32 -7.94
CA TYR A 335 -29.70 -0.64 -7.50
C TYR A 335 -30.03 -2.04 -7.99
N THR A 336 -29.47 -2.43 -9.13
CA THR A 336 -29.39 -3.84 -9.52
C THR A 336 -28.04 -4.48 -9.22
N HIS A 337 -26.99 -3.70 -8.90
CA HIS A 337 -25.67 -4.25 -8.58
C HIS A 337 -24.88 -3.36 -7.61
N LEU A 338 -24.89 -3.68 -6.32
CA LEU A 338 -23.85 -3.25 -5.41
C LEU A 338 -22.64 -4.17 -5.58
N THR A 339 -21.76 -3.83 -6.49
CA THR A 339 -20.37 -4.23 -6.36
C THR A 339 -19.75 -3.37 -5.25
N LEU A 340 -19.44 -3.97 -4.11
CA LEU A 340 -18.54 -3.35 -3.13
C LEU A 340 -17.27 -2.93 -3.89
N PRO A 341 -16.78 -1.69 -3.71
CA PRO A 341 -15.45 -1.37 -4.19
C PRO A 341 -14.49 -2.36 -3.54
N THR A 342 -13.82 -3.13 -4.36
CA THR A 342 -12.71 -3.97 -3.92
C THR A 342 -11.66 -3.00 -3.41
N ILE A 343 -11.57 -2.85 -2.10
CA ILE A 343 -10.45 -2.13 -1.49
C ILE A 343 -9.27 -3.05 -1.62
N TYR A 344 -8.54 -2.91 -2.72
CA TYR A 344 -7.17 -3.37 -2.78
C TYR A 344 -6.38 -2.40 -1.89
N SER A 345 -6.14 -2.79 -0.65
CA SER A 345 -5.07 -2.20 0.13
C SER A 345 -3.76 -2.65 -0.52
N VAL A 346 -3.05 -1.69 -1.06
CA VAL A 346 -1.65 -1.78 -1.42
C VAL A 346 -0.82 -1.80 -0.14
#